data_951da9feb33351a53b319cdaee482015
#
_entry.id   951da9feb33351a53b319cdaee482015
#
_cell.length_a   1.000
_cell.length_b   1.000
_cell.length_c   1.000
_cell.angle_alpha   90.00
_cell.angle_beta   90.00
_cell.angle_gamma   90.00
#
_symmetry.space_group_name_H-M   'P 1'
#
loop_
_entity.id
_entity.type
_entity.pdbx_description
1 polymer ?
#
loop_
_entity_poly.entity_id
_entity_poly.type
_entity_poly.pdbx_seq_one_letter_code
_entity_poly.pdbx_strand_id
1 'polypeptide(L)'
;SVLFWSLGNECGAASNFSSAKTEMKKYDSRPIFYCNEDQIVSYSDLHSNMYPTVNATSSKSSGANGKPYFICEYAHAMGQAVGNLKEYWDVIESSTGIIGGCIWDWVDQSIYKPSDLVNGTKTKNGFHNWASGYDYNSTSGINYGFQGNFLNNGIITPDRAWTSKLTEVKKVYSNVTFSKNGSTLT
;
A
#
# COMPACT_ATOMS: atom_id res chain seq x y z
N SER A 1 -12.60 -6.87 9.17
CA SER A 1 -12.90 -5.87 10.20
C SER A 1 -12.08 -4.62 9.99
N VAL A 2 -12.63 -3.46 10.24
CA VAL A 2 -11.92 -2.18 10.19
C VAL A 2 -11.18 -2.00 11.51
N LEU A 3 -9.86 -1.80 11.46
CA LEU A 3 -9.01 -1.60 12.64
C LEU A 3 -8.96 -0.13 13.06
N PHE A 4 -8.85 0.77 12.10
CA PHE A 4 -8.82 2.22 12.30
C PHE A 4 -9.37 2.94 11.05
N TRP A 5 -9.71 4.21 11.22
CA TRP A 5 -10.28 5.04 10.17
C TRP A 5 -9.23 6.01 9.59
N SER A 6 -9.28 6.26 8.29
CA SER A 6 -8.46 7.27 7.63
C SER A 6 -9.27 8.54 7.40
N LEU A 7 -8.67 9.69 7.71
CA LEU A 7 -9.23 11.01 7.38
C LEU A 7 -8.96 11.42 5.92
N GLY A 8 -8.06 10.73 5.25
CA GLY A 8 -7.71 11.01 3.87
C GLY A 8 -6.24 10.73 3.57
N ASN A 9 -5.85 11.01 2.33
CA ASN A 9 -4.53 10.78 1.79
C ASN A 9 -4.06 12.02 1.03
N GLU A 10 -2.88 12.54 1.39
CA GLU A 10 -2.21 13.64 0.68
C GLU A 10 -3.09 14.89 0.43
N CYS A 11 -4.02 15.17 1.32
CA CYS A 11 -4.98 16.27 1.15
C CYS A 11 -4.49 17.60 1.77
N GLY A 12 -3.23 17.68 2.16
CA GLY A 12 -2.69 18.82 2.91
C GLY A 12 -3.12 18.82 4.39
N ALA A 13 -2.54 19.71 5.17
CA ALA A 13 -2.91 19.91 6.57
C ALA A 13 -4.00 20.98 6.66
N ALA A 14 -5.16 20.64 7.22
CA ALA A 14 -6.30 21.56 7.33
C ALA A 14 -7.03 21.40 8.66
N SER A 15 -7.57 22.49 9.17
CA SER A 15 -8.26 22.53 10.47
C SER A 15 -9.54 21.69 10.50
N ASN A 16 -10.18 21.48 9.34
CA ASN A 16 -11.38 20.65 9.23
C ASN A 16 -11.14 19.18 9.61
N PHE A 17 -9.92 18.66 9.52
CA PHE A 17 -9.59 17.30 9.97
C PHE A 17 -9.79 17.13 11.48
N SER A 18 -9.49 18.16 12.28
CA SER A 18 -9.76 18.13 13.71
C SER A 18 -11.26 18.04 14.01
N SER A 19 -12.07 18.79 13.26
CA SER A 19 -13.53 18.74 13.35
C SER A 19 -14.09 17.39 12.92
N ALA A 20 -13.58 16.85 11.80
CA ALA A 20 -13.96 15.53 11.30
C ALA A 20 -13.64 14.42 12.33
N LYS A 21 -12.43 14.42 12.91
CA LYS A 21 -12.06 13.49 13.97
C LYS A 21 -13.00 13.60 15.17
N THR A 22 -13.27 14.83 15.61
CA THR A 22 -14.17 15.07 16.75
C THR A 22 -15.56 14.51 16.49
N GLU A 23 -16.08 14.70 15.29
CA GLU A 23 -17.40 14.17 14.92
C GLU A 23 -17.40 12.64 14.84
N MET A 24 -16.41 12.04 14.18
CA MET A 24 -16.29 10.57 14.06
C MET A 24 -16.21 9.89 15.42
N LYS A 25 -15.47 10.47 16.37
CA LYS A 25 -15.30 9.92 17.73
C LYS A 25 -16.57 9.89 18.56
N LYS A 26 -17.63 10.56 18.15
CA LYS A 26 -18.95 10.44 18.80
C LYS A 26 -19.62 9.10 18.49
N TYR A 27 -19.27 8.48 17.39
CA TYR A 27 -19.92 7.27 16.88
C TYR A 27 -19.03 6.03 16.96
N ASP A 28 -17.70 6.23 16.98
CA ASP A 28 -16.73 5.13 16.90
C ASP A 28 -15.46 5.44 17.68
N SER A 29 -15.07 4.55 18.59
CA SER A 29 -13.89 4.69 19.44
C SER A 29 -12.59 4.27 18.76
N ARG A 30 -12.64 3.61 17.60
CA ARG A 30 -11.44 3.11 16.90
C ARG A 30 -10.48 4.25 16.58
N PRO A 31 -9.17 3.97 16.51
CA PRO A 31 -8.18 4.97 16.16
C PRO A 31 -8.47 5.62 14.81
N ILE A 32 -8.09 6.87 14.69
CA ILE A 32 -8.20 7.66 13.45
C ILE A 32 -6.81 8.08 13.04
N PHE A 33 -6.46 7.90 11.77
CA PHE A 33 -5.18 8.34 11.23
C PHE A 33 -5.35 9.21 9.98
N TYR A 34 -4.28 9.87 9.62
CA TYR A 34 -4.17 10.63 8.39
C TYR A 34 -2.92 10.15 7.64
N CYS A 35 -3.08 9.80 6.38
CA CYS A 35 -1.98 9.35 5.54
C CYS A 35 -1.29 10.56 4.90
N ASN A 36 -0.02 10.78 5.26
CA ASN A 36 0.81 11.84 4.71
C ASN A 36 2.29 11.52 4.91
N GLU A 37 3.15 12.34 4.30
CA GLU A 37 4.57 12.35 4.58
C GLU A 37 4.84 12.73 6.04
N ASP A 38 5.82 12.09 6.66
CA ASP A 38 6.34 12.19 8.03
C ASP A 38 5.92 13.44 8.85
N GLN A 39 4.64 13.70 8.93
CA GLN A 39 4.09 14.82 9.69
C GLN A 39 3.36 14.34 10.94
N ILE A 40 3.72 14.98 12.04
CA ILE A 40 3.01 14.80 13.31
C ILE A 40 1.82 15.74 13.31
N VAL A 41 0.64 15.20 13.17
CA VAL A 41 -0.60 15.98 13.21
C VAL A 41 -1.42 15.60 14.44
N SER A 42 -1.98 16.61 15.10
CA SER A 42 -2.74 16.42 16.35
C SER A 42 -4.02 15.60 16.14
N TYR A 43 -4.59 15.69 14.96
CA TYR A 43 -5.82 14.97 14.61
C TYR A 43 -5.61 13.49 14.23
N SER A 44 -4.40 12.99 14.14
CA SER A 44 -4.12 11.58 13.95
C SER A 44 -3.76 10.89 15.27
N ASP A 45 -4.33 9.72 15.52
CA ASP A 45 -3.99 8.87 16.68
C ASP A 45 -2.73 8.03 16.42
N LEU A 46 -2.34 7.88 15.15
CA LEU A 46 -1.14 7.20 14.69
C LEU A 46 -0.16 8.21 14.10
N HIS A 47 1.13 7.90 14.16
CA HIS A 47 2.12 8.57 13.34
C HIS A 47 2.27 7.74 12.05
N SER A 48 2.03 8.32 10.90
CA SER A 48 2.16 7.63 9.62
C SER A 48 3.16 8.30 8.71
N ASN A 49 3.76 7.51 7.83
CA ASN A 49 4.66 7.98 6.78
C ASN A 49 4.48 7.12 5.52
N MET A 50 4.86 7.70 4.37
CA MET A 50 4.93 7.01 3.08
C MET A 50 6.38 6.74 2.73
N TYR A 51 6.65 5.54 2.22
CA TYR A 51 7.95 5.13 1.66
C TYR A 51 9.18 5.49 2.51
N PRO A 52 9.15 5.33 3.84
CA PRO A 52 10.36 5.50 4.65
C PRO A 52 11.39 4.46 4.21
N THR A 53 12.68 4.76 4.33
CA THR A 53 13.71 3.72 4.17
C THR A 53 13.63 2.71 5.32
N VAL A 54 14.21 1.52 5.15
CA VAL A 54 14.30 0.51 6.23
C VAL A 54 14.94 1.10 7.49
N ASN A 55 16.01 1.88 7.34
CA ASN A 55 16.67 2.54 8.46
C ASN A 55 15.78 3.59 9.14
N ALA A 56 15.07 4.39 8.37
CA ALA A 56 14.12 5.36 8.91
C ALA A 56 12.97 4.64 9.66
N THR A 57 12.50 3.52 9.13
CA THR A 57 11.52 2.66 9.80
C THR A 57 12.06 2.12 11.12
N SER A 58 13.28 1.59 11.13
CA SER A 58 13.93 1.09 12.34
C SER A 58 14.07 2.16 13.43
N SER A 59 14.30 3.41 13.06
CA SER A 59 14.37 4.53 14.01
C SER A 59 13.05 4.81 14.74
N LYS A 60 11.94 4.24 14.26
CA LYS A 60 10.58 4.37 14.83
C LYS A 60 10.15 3.12 15.59
N SER A 61 11.06 2.20 15.91
CA SER A 61 10.76 0.87 16.51
C SER A 61 9.99 0.94 17.82
N SER A 62 10.11 2.00 18.60
CA SER A 62 9.32 2.26 19.83
C SER A 62 8.14 3.19 19.60
N GLY A 63 7.76 3.44 18.35
CA GLY A 63 6.76 4.43 17.97
C GLY A 63 7.38 5.81 17.73
N ALA A 64 6.55 6.79 17.47
CA ALA A 64 6.97 8.16 17.21
C ALA A 64 6.07 9.15 17.94
N ASN A 65 6.69 10.03 18.72
CA ASN A 65 5.98 11.09 19.47
C ASN A 65 4.85 10.58 20.37
N GLY A 66 5.07 9.45 21.05
CA GLY A 66 4.09 8.82 21.91
C GLY A 66 2.91 8.15 21.20
N LYS A 67 3.00 7.99 19.88
CA LYS A 67 1.99 7.33 19.04
C LYS A 67 2.57 6.08 18.39
N PRO A 68 1.74 5.04 18.15
CA PRO A 68 2.12 3.94 17.29
C PRO A 68 2.49 4.42 15.90
N TYR A 69 3.52 3.81 15.30
CA TYR A 69 3.95 4.13 13.95
C TYR A 69 3.34 3.18 12.93
N PHE A 70 2.81 3.72 11.85
CA PHE A 70 2.17 2.99 10.77
C PHE A 70 2.69 3.46 9.41
N ILE A 71 3.14 2.55 8.57
CA ILE A 71 3.61 2.88 7.23
C ILE A 71 2.40 2.81 6.29
N CYS A 72 1.80 3.97 6.00
CA CYS A 72 0.57 3.99 5.20
C CYS A 72 0.78 3.57 3.75
N GLU A 73 2.01 3.74 3.21
CA GLU A 73 2.41 3.20 1.92
C GLU A 73 3.88 2.80 1.94
N TYR A 74 4.21 1.60 1.46
CA TYR A 74 5.59 1.14 1.27
C TYR A 74 5.68 0.09 0.17
N ALA A 75 6.89 -0.33 -0.17
CA ALA A 75 7.18 -1.39 -1.13
C ALA A 75 6.39 -1.24 -2.43
N HIS A 76 6.44 -0.03 -3.03
CA HIS A 76 5.72 0.31 -4.26
C HIS A 76 5.87 -0.78 -5.32
N ALA A 77 4.76 -1.38 -5.75
CA ALA A 77 4.77 -2.63 -6.53
C ALA A 77 4.74 -2.42 -8.04
N MET A 78 4.97 -1.21 -8.53
CA MET A 78 5.04 -0.94 -9.97
C MET A 78 6.20 -1.71 -10.62
N GLY A 79 5.96 -2.34 -11.76
CA GLY A 79 6.95 -3.13 -12.47
C GLY A 79 7.31 -4.42 -11.76
N GLN A 80 8.59 -4.63 -11.51
CA GLN A 80 9.12 -5.83 -10.85
C GLN A 80 9.39 -5.60 -9.34
N ALA A 81 8.96 -4.45 -8.82
CA ALA A 81 9.25 -4.06 -7.44
C ALA A 81 8.43 -4.88 -6.43
N VAL A 82 8.84 -4.92 -5.27
CA VAL A 82 8.51 -4.97 -3.86
C VAL A 82 9.83 -5.14 -3.08
N GLY A 83 10.81 -4.31 -3.45
CA GLY A 83 12.16 -4.38 -2.90
C GLY A 83 12.20 -4.19 -1.38
N ASN A 84 13.11 -4.91 -0.73
CA ASN A 84 13.36 -4.87 0.70
C ASN A 84 12.13 -5.23 1.58
N LEU A 85 11.15 -5.94 1.03
CA LEU A 85 9.93 -6.28 1.78
C LEU A 85 10.26 -7.06 3.06
N LYS A 86 11.18 -8.01 2.97
CA LYS A 86 11.62 -8.79 4.13
C LYS A 86 12.30 -7.93 5.18
N GLU A 87 13.19 -7.03 4.78
CA GLU A 87 13.92 -6.16 5.69
C GLU A 87 12.97 -5.19 6.43
N TYR A 88 11.97 -4.67 5.75
CA TYR A 88 10.91 -3.90 6.42
C TYR A 88 10.17 -4.76 7.44
N TRP A 89 9.82 -5.98 7.07
CA TRP A 89 9.03 -6.85 7.93
C TRP A 89 9.83 -7.33 9.14
N ASP A 90 11.13 -7.60 8.98
CA ASP A 90 12.03 -7.91 10.09
C ASP A 90 12.05 -6.76 11.13
N VAL A 91 12.07 -5.51 10.66
CA VAL A 91 11.99 -4.33 11.53
C VAL A 91 10.61 -4.24 12.19
N ILE A 92 9.53 -4.41 11.43
CA ILE A 92 8.15 -4.32 11.94
C ILE A 92 7.92 -5.35 13.03
N GLU A 93 8.25 -6.62 12.79
CA GLU A 93 8.04 -7.72 13.73
C GLU A 93 8.90 -7.62 15.00
N SER A 94 10.10 -7.08 14.88
CA SER A 94 10.98 -6.86 16.04
C SER A 94 10.66 -5.60 16.83
N SER A 95 9.72 -4.78 16.36
CA SER A 95 9.38 -3.49 16.97
C SER A 95 8.21 -3.59 17.94
N THR A 96 8.22 -2.73 18.96
CA THR A 96 7.11 -2.62 19.93
C THR A 96 6.15 -1.49 19.61
N GLY A 97 6.56 -0.55 18.77
CA GLY A 97 5.81 0.65 18.45
C GLY A 97 5.39 0.78 16.97
N ILE A 98 5.83 -0.15 16.10
CA ILE A 98 5.36 -0.19 14.71
C ILE A 98 4.22 -1.19 14.60
N ILE A 99 3.09 -0.77 14.07
CA ILE A 99 1.87 -1.61 13.99
C ILE A 99 1.65 -2.22 12.61
N GLY A 100 2.56 -2.00 11.66
CA GLY A 100 2.50 -2.57 10.32
C GLY A 100 2.54 -1.52 9.22
N GLY A 101 2.17 -1.93 8.00
CA GLY A 101 2.14 -1.06 6.84
C GLY A 101 1.28 -1.63 5.71
N CYS A 102 0.97 -0.78 4.72
CA CYS A 102 0.25 -1.16 3.52
C CYS A 102 1.14 -1.05 2.30
N ILE A 103 1.26 -2.15 1.56
CA ILE A 103 1.96 -2.14 0.26
C ILE A 103 1.16 -1.29 -0.71
N TRP A 104 1.81 -0.42 -1.47
CA TRP A 104 1.20 0.28 -2.59
C TRP A 104 1.50 -0.47 -3.90
N ASP A 105 0.53 -1.17 -4.57
CA ASP A 105 -0.77 -1.42 -3.94
C ASP A 105 -1.16 -2.91 -4.16
N TRP A 106 -2.37 -3.30 -3.82
CA TRP A 106 -2.78 -4.70 -3.90
C TRP A 106 -3.05 -5.16 -5.33
N VAL A 107 -3.81 -4.37 -6.09
CA VAL A 107 -4.27 -4.72 -7.44
C VAL A 107 -3.90 -3.62 -8.41
N ASP A 108 -3.34 -3.98 -9.57
CA ASP A 108 -3.18 -3.01 -10.65
C ASP A 108 -4.49 -2.26 -10.90
N GLN A 109 -4.40 -0.94 -10.97
CA GLN A 109 -5.55 -0.05 -11.18
C GLN A 109 -5.93 0.07 -12.66
N SER A 110 -5.22 -0.63 -13.53
CA SER A 110 -5.55 -0.73 -14.96
C SER A 110 -6.85 -1.50 -15.16
N ILE A 111 -7.51 -1.21 -16.26
CA ILE A 111 -8.75 -1.89 -16.66
C ILE A 111 -8.56 -2.56 -18.03
N TYR A 112 -9.44 -3.48 -18.37
CA TYR A 112 -9.45 -4.06 -19.70
C TYR A 112 -9.75 -3.01 -20.75
N LYS A 113 -9.08 -3.08 -21.89
CA LYS A 113 -9.51 -2.33 -23.06
C LYS A 113 -10.88 -2.83 -23.50
N PRO A 114 -11.80 -1.94 -23.95
CA PRO A 114 -13.13 -2.37 -24.38
C PRO A 114 -13.12 -3.46 -25.44
N SER A 115 -12.14 -3.46 -26.35
CA SER A 115 -11.93 -4.51 -27.35
C SER A 115 -11.64 -5.89 -26.74
N ASP A 116 -10.93 -5.93 -25.63
CA ASP A 116 -10.55 -7.18 -24.96
C ASP A 116 -11.73 -7.74 -24.13
N LEU A 117 -12.57 -6.87 -23.59
CA LEU A 117 -13.81 -7.27 -22.89
C LEU A 117 -14.82 -7.93 -23.83
N VAL A 118 -14.95 -7.43 -25.06
CA VAL A 118 -15.91 -7.96 -26.05
C VAL A 118 -15.51 -9.32 -26.58
N ASN A 119 -14.21 -9.59 -26.71
CA ASN A 119 -13.69 -10.79 -27.37
C ASN A 119 -13.15 -11.84 -26.42
N GLY A 120 -12.93 -11.50 -25.13
CA GLY A 120 -12.34 -12.41 -24.14
C GLY A 120 -10.95 -12.95 -24.55
N THR A 121 -10.36 -12.35 -25.57
CA THR A 121 -9.16 -12.84 -26.21
C THR A 121 -7.92 -12.38 -25.46
N LYS A 122 -7.16 -13.33 -24.96
CA LYS A 122 -5.79 -13.12 -24.55
C LYS A 122 -4.95 -12.76 -25.79
N THR A 123 -3.97 -11.86 -25.60
CA THR A 123 -2.96 -11.62 -26.64
C THR A 123 -2.25 -12.91 -27.02
N LYS A 124 -1.52 -12.90 -28.14
CA LYS A 124 -0.76 -14.09 -28.62
C LYS A 124 0.09 -14.76 -27.54
N ASN A 125 0.51 -14.05 -26.51
CA ASN A 125 1.33 -14.53 -25.40
C ASN A 125 0.50 -14.88 -24.14
N GLY A 126 -0.82 -14.90 -24.24
CA GLY A 126 -1.69 -15.20 -23.09
C GLY A 126 -1.90 -14.04 -22.13
N PHE A 127 -1.38 -12.86 -22.43
CA PHE A 127 -1.58 -11.65 -21.63
C PHE A 127 -2.69 -10.78 -22.21
N HIS A 128 -3.44 -10.14 -21.33
CA HIS A 128 -4.41 -9.10 -21.72
C HIS A 128 -3.71 -7.77 -21.95
N ASN A 129 -4.22 -6.97 -22.87
CA ASN A 129 -3.82 -5.60 -23.03
C ASN A 129 -4.60 -4.75 -22.02
N TRP A 130 -3.93 -4.33 -20.96
CA TRP A 130 -4.52 -3.44 -19.97
C TRP A 130 -4.56 -2.01 -20.51
N ALA A 131 -5.68 -1.34 -20.29
CA ALA A 131 -5.76 0.08 -20.51
C ALA A 131 -5.08 0.80 -19.35
N SER A 132 -4.17 1.70 -19.67
CA SER A 132 -3.43 2.54 -18.71
C SER A 132 -3.70 4.02 -18.99
N GLY A 133 -3.06 4.90 -18.23
CA GLY A 133 -3.16 6.34 -18.48
C GLY A 133 -2.82 6.75 -19.91
N TYR A 134 -1.95 6.02 -20.61
CA TYR A 134 -1.64 6.26 -22.02
C TYR A 134 -2.81 6.04 -22.97
N ASP A 135 -3.71 5.12 -22.63
CA ASP A 135 -4.88 4.79 -23.45
C ASP A 135 -6.01 5.81 -23.31
N TYR A 136 -5.99 6.61 -22.25
CA TYR A 136 -6.97 7.66 -21.96
C TYR A 136 -6.46 9.05 -22.31
N ASN A 137 -5.37 9.15 -23.03
CA ASN A 137 -4.86 10.43 -23.53
C ASN A 137 -5.86 11.01 -24.54
N SER A 138 -6.53 12.05 -24.13
CA SER A 138 -7.79 12.47 -24.72
C SER A 138 -7.64 13.18 -26.04
N THR A 139 -8.30 12.69 -27.03
CA THR A 139 -8.94 13.49 -28.08
C THR A 139 -10.10 14.36 -27.55
N SER A 140 -10.48 14.22 -26.28
CA SER A 140 -11.61 14.92 -25.66
C SER A 140 -11.28 16.28 -25.04
N GLY A 141 -10.05 16.77 -25.18
CA GLY A 141 -9.65 18.10 -24.69
C GLY A 141 -9.56 18.24 -23.16
N ILE A 142 -9.80 17.19 -22.40
CA ILE A 142 -9.69 17.19 -20.95
C ILE A 142 -8.34 16.60 -20.56
N ASN A 143 -7.39 17.47 -20.26
CA ASN A 143 -6.05 17.08 -19.84
C ASN A 143 -6.05 16.84 -18.33
N TYR A 144 -6.59 15.71 -17.88
CA TYR A 144 -6.45 15.25 -16.49
C TYR A 144 -5.12 14.53 -16.35
N GLY A 145 -4.06 15.24 -16.01
CA GLY A 145 -2.78 14.72 -15.63
C GLY A 145 -2.47 13.30 -16.10
N PHE A 146 -1.88 13.19 -17.25
CA PHE A 146 -1.50 11.93 -17.86
C PHE A 146 -0.56 11.15 -16.92
N GLN A 147 -1.00 10.00 -16.41
CA GLN A 147 -0.25 9.20 -15.44
C GLN A 147 0.57 8.06 -16.09
N GLY A 148 0.53 7.93 -17.39
CA GLY A 148 1.28 6.90 -18.12
C GLY A 148 0.95 5.49 -17.64
N ASN A 149 1.98 4.73 -17.27
CA ASN A 149 1.88 3.37 -16.71
C ASN A 149 1.71 3.34 -15.19
N PHE A 150 1.52 4.48 -14.54
CA PHE A 150 1.42 4.57 -13.07
C PHE A 150 0.22 3.83 -12.48
N LEU A 151 -0.71 3.37 -13.28
CA LEU A 151 -1.85 2.54 -12.85
C LEU A 151 -1.48 1.07 -12.59
N ASN A 152 -0.27 0.62 -13.00
CA ASN A 152 0.19 -0.76 -12.84
C ASN A 152 1.04 -0.91 -11.58
N ASN A 153 0.45 -0.62 -10.43
CA ASN A 153 1.12 -0.55 -9.14
C ASN A 153 0.86 -1.77 -8.25
N GLY A 154 0.03 -2.71 -8.70
CA GLY A 154 -0.44 -3.82 -7.89
C GLY A 154 0.56 -4.97 -7.75
N ILE A 155 0.42 -5.72 -6.66
CA ILE A 155 1.09 -7.02 -6.50
C ILE A 155 0.38 -8.14 -7.25
N ILE A 156 -0.85 -7.91 -7.70
CA ILE A 156 -1.59 -8.78 -8.62
C ILE A 156 -2.16 -7.97 -9.78
N THR A 157 -2.46 -8.65 -10.87
CA THR A 157 -3.05 -8.03 -12.06
C THR A 157 -4.52 -7.65 -11.85
N PRO A 158 -5.12 -6.83 -12.73
CA PRO A 158 -6.53 -6.45 -12.61
C PRO A 158 -7.50 -7.62 -12.61
N ASP A 159 -7.19 -8.72 -13.31
CA ASP A 159 -7.97 -9.98 -13.31
C ASP A 159 -7.63 -10.92 -12.15
N ARG A 160 -6.86 -10.43 -11.19
CA ARG A 160 -6.44 -11.16 -9.99
C ARG A 160 -5.46 -12.31 -10.27
N ALA A 161 -4.77 -12.28 -11.41
CA ALA A 161 -3.75 -13.29 -11.69
C ALA A 161 -2.55 -13.15 -10.75
N TRP A 162 -1.98 -14.28 -10.42
CA TRP A 162 -0.81 -14.40 -9.54
C TRP A 162 0.45 -13.86 -10.22
N THR A 163 1.19 -13.01 -9.52
CA THR A 163 2.49 -12.51 -9.97
C THR A 163 3.62 -13.01 -9.06
N SER A 164 4.86 -12.85 -9.51
CA SER A 164 6.05 -13.13 -8.67
C SER A 164 6.07 -12.27 -7.39
N LYS A 165 5.57 -11.05 -7.44
CA LYS A 165 5.43 -10.13 -6.29
C LYS A 165 4.56 -10.72 -5.20
N LEU A 166 3.43 -11.33 -5.57
CA LEU A 166 2.54 -11.99 -4.62
C LEU A 166 3.21 -13.18 -3.95
N THR A 167 4.08 -13.90 -4.65
CA THR A 167 4.86 -15.01 -4.06
C THR A 167 5.78 -14.50 -2.95
N GLU A 168 6.45 -13.38 -3.18
CA GLU A 168 7.30 -12.74 -2.15
C GLU A 168 6.47 -12.27 -0.95
N VAL A 169 5.37 -11.56 -1.20
CA VAL A 169 4.46 -11.10 -0.14
C VAL A 169 3.94 -12.26 0.69
N LYS A 170 3.49 -13.35 0.05
CA LYS A 170 3.02 -14.55 0.73
C LYS A 170 4.07 -15.16 1.65
N LYS A 171 5.34 -15.16 1.20
CA LYS A 171 6.44 -15.70 2.01
C LYS A 171 6.75 -14.80 3.19
N VAL A 172 6.88 -13.50 2.95
CA VAL A 172 7.26 -12.54 4.00
C VAL A 172 6.16 -12.40 5.05
N TYR A 173 4.89 -12.41 4.64
CA TYR A 173 3.74 -12.28 5.55
C TYR A 173 3.31 -13.63 6.18
N SER A 174 4.09 -14.68 6.00
CA SER A 174 3.79 -15.98 6.60
C SER A 174 4.06 -15.94 8.11
N ASN A 175 3.05 -16.26 8.90
CA ASN A 175 3.18 -16.40 10.36
C ASN A 175 3.87 -17.71 10.76
N VAL A 176 4.22 -18.56 9.79
CA VAL A 176 4.88 -19.85 10.03
C VAL A 176 6.23 -19.83 9.36
N THR A 177 7.26 -19.98 10.16
CA THR A 177 8.65 -20.09 9.70
C THR A 177 9.17 -21.50 9.97
N PHE A 178 9.99 -22.00 9.05
CA PHE A 178 10.66 -23.29 9.22
C PHE A 178 12.15 -23.05 9.35
N SER A 179 12.75 -23.68 10.34
CA SER A 179 14.20 -23.74 10.49
C SER A 179 14.69 -25.18 10.29
N LYS A 180 15.86 -25.33 9.65
CA LYS A 180 16.50 -26.63 9.44
C LYS A 180 17.78 -26.69 10.26
N ASN A 181 17.88 -27.70 11.13
CA ASN A 181 19.10 -28.00 11.83
C ASN A 181 19.50 -29.46 11.50
N GLY A 182 20.54 -29.62 10.69
CA GLY A 182 20.93 -30.91 10.14
C GLY A 182 19.81 -31.54 9.29
N SER A 183 19.28 -32.68 9.70
CA SER A 183 18.14 -33.37 9.07
C SER A 183 16.78 -33.05 9.73
N THR A 184 16.77 -32.23 10.77
CA THR A 184 15.57 -31.87 11.52
C THR A 184 14.97 -30.57 10.99
N LEU A 185 13.67 -30.58 10.70
CA LEU A 185 12.85 -29.41 10.36
C LEU A 185 12.01 -29.05 11.60
N THR A 186 12.09 -27.81 11.99
CA THR A 186 11.33 -27.24 13.13
C THR A 186 10.43 -26.13 12.64
#